data_e3f4392e0079b8a782f4d381d7259bdc
#
_entry.id   e3f4392e0079b8a782f4d381d7259bdc
#
_cell.length_a   1.000
_cell.length_b   1.000
_cell.length_c   1.000
_cell.angle_alpha   90.00
_cell.angle_beta   90.00
_cell.angle_gamma   90.00
#
_symmetry.space_group_name_H-M   'P 1'
#
loop_
_entity.id
_entity.type
_entity.pdbx_description
1 polymer ?
#
loop_
_entity_poly.entity_id
_entity_poly.type
_entity_poly.pdbx_seq_one_letter_code
_entity_poly.pdbx_strand_id
1 'polypeptide(L)'
;MLVADLADVLAIENAAHLNPWTEKAFVDCIVASAKGYVCQVLMTEKQIVGYAMLSEAAAEAHLLNIAIDPEQQGLGLGRRWLGWVIRWALLQDALTIFLEVRSGNLVALSLYESAGFHRIGLRRDYYPSLLGREDAVVMGLDLSELDIQQTDEI
;
A
#
# COMPACT_ATOMS: atom_id res chain seq x y z
N MET A 1 -7.81 -1.31 -11.19
CA MET A 1 -8.70 -2.31 -10.55
C MET A 1 -10.14 -2.04 -10.95
N LEU A 2 -10.86 -3.05 -11.33
CA LEU A 2 -12.29 -3.03 -11.66
C LEU A 2 -13.04 -3.91 -10.65
N VAL A 3 -14.36 -3.77 -10.58
CA VAL A 3 -15.19 -4.65 -9.74
C VAL A 3 -15.01 -6.13 -10.11
N ALA A 4 -14.74 -6.42 -11.40
CA ALA A 4 -14.48 -7.78 -11.88
C ALA A 4 -13.20 -8.41 -11.28
N ASP A 5 -12.25 -7.59 -10.80
CA ASP A 5 -10.98 -8.05 -10.22
C ASP A 5 -11.14 -8.43 -8.73
N LEU A 6 -12.26 -8.09 -8.10
CA LEU A 6 -12.43 -8.19 -6.64
C LEU A 6 -12.28 -9.61 -6.11
N ALA A 7 -12.70 -10.63 -6.84
CA ALA A 7 -12.58 -12.01 -6.38
C ALA A 7 -11.11 -12.39 -6.14
N ASP A 8 -10.22 -12.06 -7.07
CA ASP A 8 -8.79 -12.35 -6.98
C ASP A 8 -8.12 -11.45 -5.93
N VAL A 9 -8.49 -10.16 -5.89
CA VAL A 9 -7.97 -9.21 -4.89
C VAL A 9 -8.33 -9.63 -3.48
N LEU A 10 -9.58 -10.05 -3.23
CA LEU A 10 -10.03 -10.53 -1.91
C LEU A 10 -9.36 -11.85 -1.51
N ALA A 11 -9.03 -12.71 -2.46
CA ALA A 11 -8.25 -13.92 -2.18
C ALA A 11 -6.85 -13.55 -1.67
N ILE A 12 -6.17 -12.60 -2.32
CA ILE A 12 -4.86 -12.09 -1.87
C ILE A 12 -4.99 -11.39 -0.51
N GLU A 13 -5.99 -10.52 -0.34
CA GLU A 13 -6.23 -9.78 0.91
C GLU A 13 -6.39 -10.73 2.10
N ASN A 14 -7.25 -11.76 1.96
CA ASN A 14 -7.50 -12.74 3.00
C ASN A 14 -6.28 -13.63 3.32
N ALA A 15 -5.42 -13.87 2.33
CA ALA A 15 -4.19 -14.64 2.52
C ALA A 15 -3.05 -13.82 3.12
N ALA A 16 -2.98 -12.52 2.80
CA ALA A 16 -1.87 -11.65 3.20
C ALA A 16 -2.08 -10.95 4.54
N HIS A 17 -3.34 -10.71 4.96
CA HIS A 17 -3.64 -9.87 6.12
C HIS A 17 -4.40 -10.61 7.23
N LEU A 18 -3.98 -10.37 8.47
CA LEU A 18 -4.62 -10.92 9.68
C LEU A 18 -6.04 -10.41 9.89
N ASN A 19 -6.31 -9.16 9.50
CA ASN A 19 -7.61 -8.52 9.54
C ASN A 19 -7.88 -7.89 8.18
N PRO A 20 -8.38 -8.68 7.24
CA PRO A 20 -8.58 -8.25 5.87
C PRO A 20 -9.67 -7.18 5.76
N TRP A 21 -9.52 -6.29 4.82
CA TRP A 21 -10.57 -5.37 4.40
C TRP A 21 -11.76 -6.14 3.86
N THR A 22 -12.94 -5.61 4.09
CA THR A 22 -14.17 -6.17 3.53
C THR A 22 -14.29 -5.83 2.04
N GLU A 23 -15.01 -6.65 1.29
CA GLU A 23 -15.37 -6.35 -0.09
C GLU A 23 -15.97 -4.95 -0.24
N LYS A 24 -16.85 -4.57 0.70
CA LYS A 24 -17.45 -3.23 0.73
C LYS A 24 -16.39 -2.12 0.78
N ALA A 25 -15.32 -2.26 1.55
CA ALA A 25 -14.27 -1.25 1.63
C ALA A 25 -13.55 -1.07 0.28
N PHE A 26 -13.28 -2.15 -0.43
CA PHE A 26 -12.72 -2.10 -1.79
C PHE A 26 -13.69 -1.42 -2.77
N VAL A 27 -14.96 -1.82 -2.77
CA VAL A 27 -15.99 -1.22 -3.63
C VAL A 27 -16.12 0.28 -3.37
N ASP A 28 -16.18 0.68 -2.10
CA ASP A 28 -16.28 2.10 -1.71
C ASP A 28 -15.11 2.92 -2.29
N CYS A 29 -13.89 2.40 -2.25
CA CYS A 29 -12.71 3.07 -2.85
C CYS A 29 -12.80 3.12 -4.39
N ILE A 30 -13.20 2.02 -5.04
CA ILE A 30 -13.36 1.97 -6.51
C ILE A 30 -14.39 3.01 -6.97
N VAL A 31 -15.53 3.09 -6.28
CA VAL A 31 -16.60 4.06 -6.60
C VAL A 31 -16.17 5.49 -6.30
N ALA A 32 -15.30 5.68 -5.29
CA ALA A 32 -14.78 7.00 -4.92
C ALA A 32 -13.59 7.47 -5.76
N SER A 33 -13.28 6.84 -6.90
CA SER A 33 -12.16 7.21 -7.77
C SER A 33 -12.18 8.69 -8.19
N ALA A 34 -13.38 9.27 -8.44
CA ALA A 34 -13.53 10.69 -8.73
C ALA A 34 -13.20 11.63 -7.55
N LYS A 35 -12.95 11.09 -6.36
CA LYS A 35 -12.59 11.82 -5.13
C LYS A 35 -11.12 11.62 -4.74
N GLY A 36 -10.26 11.26 -5.70
CA GLY A 36 -8.84 11.06 -5.45
C GLY A 36 -8.44 9.66 -4.97
N TYR A 37 -9.37 8.68 -4.99
CA TYR A 37 -9.00 7.28 -4.70
C TYR A 37 -8.47 6.58 -5.95
N VAL A 38 -7.37 5.84 -5.80
CA VAL A 38 -6.77 5.05 -6.87
C VAL A 38 -6.61 3.61 -6.41
N CYS A 39 -7.20 2.71 -7.20
CA CYS A 39 -7.20 1.28 -6.92
C CYS A 39 -6.52 0.58 -8.09
N GLN A 40 -5.38 -0.05 -7.84
CA GLN A 40 -4.59 -0.71 -8.89
C GLN A 40 -4.38 -2.19 -8.58
N VAL A 41 -4.18 -2.99 -9.62
CA VAL A 41 -3.75 -4.38 -9.53
C VAL A 41 -2.40 -4.55 -10.18
N LEU A 42 -1.56 -5.38 -9.59
CA LEU A 42 -0.33 -5.89 -10.19
C LEU A 42 -0.65 -7.21 -10.87
N MET A 43 -0.39 -7.27 -12.16
CA MET A 43 -0.65 -8.47 -12.95
C MET A 43 0.66 -9.09 -13.46
N THR A 44 0.71 -10.41 -13.45
CA THR A 44 1.58 -11.17 -14.35
C THR A 44 0.84 -11.41 -15.68
N GLU A 45 1.45 -12.15 -16.63
CA GLU A 45 0.80 -12.46 -17.91
C GLU A 45 -0.56 -13.19 -17.78
N LYS A 46 -0.84 -13.82 -16.65
CA LYS A 46 -1.98 -14.72 -16.47
C LYS A 46 -2.88 -14.46 -15.28
N GLN A 47 -2.42 -13.69 -14.28
CA GLN A 47 -3.15 -13.54 -13.02
C GLN A 47 -2.81 -12.25 -12.29
N ILE A 48 -3.72 -11.81 -11.41
CA ILE A 48 -3.47 -10.76 -10.43
C ILE A 48 -2.60 -11.35 -9.32
N VAL A 49 -1.47 -10.69 -9.02
CA VAL A 49 -0.50 -11.12 -8.01
C VAL A 49 -0.28 -10.08 -6.91
N GLY A 50 -0.99 -8.98 -6.97
CA GLY A 50 -0.95 -7.94 -5.94
C GLY A 50 -1.93 -6.81 -6.24
N TYR A 51 -2.06 -5.91 -5.29
CA TYR A 51 -2.88 -4.71 -5.43
C TYR A 51 -2.33 -3.57 -4.58
N ALA A 52 -2.75 -2.33 -4.88
CA ALA A 52 -2.52 -1.15 -4.06
C ALA A 52 -3.78 -0.28 -4.06
N MET A 53 -4.13 0.21 -2.86
CA MET A 53 -5.21 1.16 -2.63
C MET A 53 -4.59 2.47 -2.14
N LEU A 54 -4.83 3.54 -2.85
CA LEU A 54 -4.23 4.84 -2.63
C LEU A 54 -5.32 5.91 -2.56
N SER A 55 -5.01 7.00 -1.88
CA SER A 55 -5.76 8.25 -2.02
C SER A 55 -4.80 9.43 -2.14
N GLU A 56 -5.23 10.47 -2.85
CA GLU A 56 -4.49 11.71 -3.03
C GLU A 56 -5.42 12.88 -2.71
N ALA A 57 -4.93 13.82 -1.92
CA ALA A 57 -5.59 15.07 -1.63
C ALA A 57 -4.56 16.11 -1.13
N ALA A 58 -4.69 17.36 -1.56
CA ALA A 58 -3.91 18.50 -1.06
C ALA A 58 -2.39 18.28 -1.13
N ALA A 59 -1.88 17.70 -2.22
CA ALA A 59 -0.48 17.35 -2.43
C ALA A 59 0.07 16.27 -1.43
N GLU A 60 -0.80 15.50 -0.80
CA GLU A 60 -0.44 14.36 0.02
C GLU A 60 -1.00 13.08 -0.61
N ALA A 61 -0.17 12.05 -0.71
CA ALA A 61 -0.59 10.72 -1.09
C ALA A 61 -0.67 9.82 0.16
N HIS A 62 -1.67 8.95 0.21
CA HIS A 62 -1.81 7.98 1.29
C HIS A 62 -1.86 6.57 0.70
N LEU A 63 -0.94 5.72 1.12
CA LEU A 63 -1.00 4.28 0.83
C LEU A 63 -1.91 3.63 1.89
N LEU A 64 -3.13 3.31 1.48
CA LEU A 64 -4.18 2.80 2.37
C LEU A 64 -4.07 1.29 2.60
N ASN A 65 -3.73 0.55 1.53
CA ASN A 65 -3.55 -0.89 1.58
C ASN A 65 -2.68 -1.35 0.40
N ILE A 66 -1.81 -2.32 0.64
CA ILE A 66 -0.96 -2.93 -0.39
C ILE A 66 -0.67 -4.38 -0.02
N ALA A 67 -0.78 -5.28 -0.99
CA ALA A 67 -0.33 -6.65 -0.80
C ALA A 67 0.22 -7.26 -2.09
N ILE A 68 1.09 -8.24 -1.89
CA ILE A 68 1.52 -9.22 -2.89
C ILE A 68 1.02 -10.59 -2.42
N ASP A 69 0.50 -11.36 -3.36
CA ASP A 69 0.09 -12.75 -3.12
C ASP A 69 1.22 -13.49 -2.37
N PRO A 70 0.94 -14.09 -1.20
CA PRO A 70 1.94 -14.82 -0.42
C PRO A 70 2.74 -15.85 -1.23
N GLU A 71 2.13 -16.48 -2.23
CA GLU A 71 2.81 -17.44 -3.12
C GLU A 71 3.80 -16.76 -4.07
N GLN A 72 3.70 -15.45 -4.26
CA GLN A 72 4.56 -14.65 -5.14
C GLN A 72 5.54 -13.74 -4.36
N GLN A 73 5.54 -13.82 -3.03
CA GLN A 73 6.49 -13.07 -2.20
C GLN A 73 7.91 -13.63 -2.33
N GLY A 74 8.91 -12.85 -1.86
CA GLY A 74 10.32 -13.25 -1.95
C GLY A 74 10.97 -13.05 -3.34
N LEU A 75 10.20 -12.67 -4.36
CA LEU A 75 10.66 -12.45 -5.74
C LEU A 75 10.96 -10.97 -6.06
N GLY A 76 11.01 -10.11 -5.06
CA GLY A 76 11.24 -8.66 -5.24
C GLY A 76 10.01 -7.88 -5.71
N LEU A 77 8.84 -8.52 -5.90
CA LEU A 77 7.63 -7.86 -6.39
C LEU A 77 7.14 -6.75 -5.46
N GLY A 78 7.25 -6.94 -4.14
CA GLY A 78 6.84 -5.92 -3.17
C GLY A 78 7.63 -4.62 -3.31
N ARG A 79 8.96 -4.72 -3.50
CA ARG A 79 9.83 -3.54 -3.75
C ARG A 79 9.43 -2.84 -5.05
N ARG A 80 9.32 -3.57 -6.14
CA ARG A 80 8.93 -3.01 -7.45
C ARG A 80 7.53 -2.38 -7.40
N TRP A 81 6.61 -2.99 -6.66
CA TRP A 81 5.26 -2.47 -6.51
C TRP A 81 5.22 -1.19 -5.67
N LEU A 82 6.01 -1.13 -4.60
CA LEU A 82 6.20 0.10 -3.82
C LEU A 82 6.87 1.20 -4.65
N GLY A 83 7.87 0.87 -5.47
CA GLY A 83 8.47 1.82 -6.43
C GLY A 83 7.44 2.42 -7.39
N TRP A 84 6.50 1.59 -7.88
CA TRP A 84 5.38 2.09 -8.69
C TRP A 84 4.49 3.05 -7.89
N VAL A 85 4.19 2.77 -6.62
CA VAL A 85 3.40 3.67 -5.75
C VAL A 85 4.09 5.03 -5.59
N ILE A 86 5.40 5.03 -5.33
CA ILE A 86 6.18 6.26 -5.18
C ILE A 86 6.18 7.06 -6.48
N ARG A 87 6.42 6.40 -7.62
CA ARG A 87 6.38 7.03 -8.94
C ARG A 87 4.99 7.60 -9.26
N TRP A 88 3.93 6.87 -8.93
CA TRP A 88 2.56 7.35 -9.11
C TRP A 88 2.34 8.64 -8.29
N ALA A 89 2.76 8.69 -7.02
CA ALA A 89 2.59 9.87 -6.17
C ALA A 89 3.35 11.08 -6.72
N LEU A 90 4.59 10.90 -7.23
CA LEU A 90 5.35 11.94 -7.90
C LEU A 90 4.62 12.48 -9.15
N LEU A 91 3.99 11.60 -9.93
CA LEU A 91 3.22 11.99 -11.12
C LEU A 91 1.90 12.72 -10.78
N GLN A 92 1.45 12.66 -9.52
CA GLN A 92 0.32 13.43 -9.00
C GLN A 92 0.77 14.72 -8.30
N ASP A 93 2.05 15.12 -8.42
CA ASP A 93 2.63 16.28 -7.73
C ASP A 93 2.48 16.21 -6.19
N ALA A 94 2.40 15.01 -5.64
CA ALA A 94 2.40 14.85 -4.20
C ALA A 94 3.76 15.21 -3.60
N LEU A 95 3.73 15.92 -2.47
CA LEU A 95 4.95 16.29 -1.74
C LEU A 95 5.34 15.24 -0.71
N THR A 96 4.40 14.43 -0.28
CA THR A 96 4.64 13.41 0.77
C THR A 96 3.73 12.20 0.53
N ILE A 97 4.26 11.00 0.82
CA ILE A 97 3.45 9.78 0.95
C ILE A 97 3.37 9.40 2.42
N PHE A 98 2.17 9.13 2.91
CA PHE A 98 1.91 8.57 4.23
C PHE A 98 1.39 7.14 4.14
N LEU A 99 1.73 6.34 5.15
CA LEU A 99 1.16 5.00 5.35
C LEU A 99 1.09 4.64 6.83
N GLU A 100 0.27 3.66 7.14
CA GLU A 100 0.19 3.02 8.46
C GLU A 100 0.48 1.53 8.31
N VAL A 101 1.32 1.01 9.21
CA VAL A 101 1.73 -0.40 9.20
C VAL A 101 1.70 -0.97 10.60
N ARG A 102 1.28 -2.23 10.76
CA ARG A 102 1.33 -2.93 12.05
C ARG A 102 2.76 -2.96 12.59
N SER A 103 2.92 -2.70 13.88
CA SER A 103 4.24 -2.69 14.53
C SER A 103 4.95 -4.05 14.46
N GLY A 104 4.20 -5.15 14.40
CA GLY A 104 4.73 -6.51 14.24
C GLY A 104 5.00 -6.92 12.79
N ASN A 105 4.60 -6.15 11.79
CA ASN A 105 4.91 -6.46 10.38
C ASN A 105 6.33 -6.01 10.01
N LEU A 106 7.33 -6.73 10.55
CA LEU A 106 8.75 -6.38 10.37
C LEU A 106 9.19 -6.42 8.89
N VAL A 107 8.58 -7.28 8.09
CA VAL A 107 8.88 -7.39 6.66
C VAL A 107 8.47 -6.11 5.93
N ALA A 108 7.25 -5.64 6.15
CA ALA A 108 6.77 -4.41 5.54
C ALA A 108 7.51 -3.18 6.07
N LEU A 109 7.78 -3.10 7.38
CA LEU A 109 8.58 -2.04 7.98
C LEU A 109 9.96 -1.94 7.33
N SER A 110 10.68 -3.07 7.20
CA SER A 110 11.99 -3.10 6.54
C SER A 110 11.92 -2.69 5.07
N LEU A 111 10.86 -3.09 4.36
CA LEU A 111 10.62 -2.70 2.97
C LEU A 111 10.44 -1.18 2.86
N TYR A 112 9.58 -0.58 3.67
CA TYR A 112 9.33 0.86 3.66
C TYR A 112 10.57 1.66 4.07
N GLU A 113 11.27 1.25 5.13
CA GLU A 113 12.51 1.90 5.55
C GLU A 113 13.58 1.85 4.45
N SER A 114 13.71 0.71 3.74
CA SER A 114 14.65 0.58 2.61
C SER A 114 14.29 1.44 1.40
N ALA A 115 13.03 1.85 1.29
CA ALA A 115 12.53 2.75 0.25
C ALA A 115 12.55 4.24 0.68
N GLY A 116 13.11 4.54 1.87
CA GLY A 116 13.29 5.91 2.36
C GLY A 116 12.16 6.43 3.24
N PHE A 117 11.16 5.61 3.58
CA PHE A 117 10.14 6.02 4.55
C PHE A 117 10.73 6.12 5.95
N HIS A 118 10.31 7.11 6.71
CA HIS A 118 10.69 7.34 8.10
C HIS A 118 9.48 7.22 9.02
N ARG A 119 9.70 6.72 10.24
CA ARG A 119 8.67 6.67 11.28
C ARG A 119 8.39 8.08 11.78
N ILE A 120 7.15 8.54 11.67
CA ILE A 120 6.72 9.88 12.07
C ILE A 120 5.72 9.88 13.23
N GLY A 121 5.17 8.70 13.57
CA GLY A 121 4.19 8.58 14.64
C GLY A 121 3.89 7.15 15.02
N LEU A 122 3.13 7.01 16.12
CA LEU A 122 2.61 5.74 16.62
C LEU A 122 1.16 5.93 17.04
N ARG A 123 0.26 5.09 16.54
CA ARG A 123 -1.12 4.98 17.02
C ARG A 123 -1.23 3.75 17.92
N ARG A 124 -1.37 3.97 19.21
CA ARG A 124 -1.46 2.87 20.17
C ARG A 124 -2.78 2.13 20.04
N ASP A 125 -2.73 0.82 20.25
CA ASP A 125 -3.91 -0.06 20.25
C ASP A 125 -4.82 0.12 19.02
N TYR A 126 -4.22 0.31 17.84
CA TYR A 126 -4.95 0.68 16.64
C TYR A 126 -5.55 -0.52 15.91
N TYR A 127 -4.76 -1.56 15.68
CA TYR A 127 -5.20 -2.76 14.96
C TYR A 127 -5.70 -3.85 15.90
N PRO A 128 -6.78 -4.57 15.56
CA PRO A 128 -7.11 -5.83 16.23
C PRO A 128 -5.99 -6.84 16.05
N SER A 129 -5.68 -7.63 17.09
CA SER A 129 -4.71 -8.72 17.03
C SER A 129 -5.23 -9.95 17.80
N LEU A 130 -4.54 -11.10 17.65
CA LEU A 130 -4.92 -12.33 18.33
C LEU A 130 -4.82 -12.23 19.87
N LEU A 131 -3.97 -11.35 20.38
CA LEU A 131 -3.72 -11.16 21.81
C LEU A 131 -4.27 -9.81 22.34
N GLY A 132 -5.24 -9.21 21.63
CA GLY A 132 -5.84 -7.94 22.00
C GLY A 132 -5.74 -6.91 20.88
N ARG A 133 -4.89 -5.90 21.06
CA ARG A 133 -4.67 -4.84 20.06
C ARG A 133 -3.18 -4.63 19.81
N GLU A 134 -2.87 -4.13 18.65
CA GLU A 134 -1.52 -3.86 18.18
C GLU A 134 -1.40 -2.41 17.71
N ASP A 135 -0.24 -1.81 17.94
CA ASP A 135 0.05 -0.45 17.50
C ASP A 135 0.20 -0.37 15.98
N ALA A 136 -0.15 0.79 15.43
CA ALA A 136 0.22 1.16 14.07
C ALA A 136 1.40 2.13 14.10
N VAL A 137 2.46 1.82 13.35
CA VAL A 137 3.53 2.76 13.04
C VAL A 137 3.07 3.61 11.87
N VAL A 138 3.07 4.93 12.05
CA VAL A 138 2.82 5.89 10.97
C VAL A 138 4.14 6.24 10.33
N MET A 139 4.22 6.12 9.01
CA MET A 139 5.44 6.42 8.26
C MET A 139 5.16 7.45 7.17
N GLY A 140 6.17 8.25 6.85
CA GLY A 140 6.13 9.25 5.78
C GLY A 140 7.36 9.19 4.91
N LEU A 141 7.20 9.51 3.63
CA LEU A 141 8.28 9.70 2.66
C LEU A 141 8.14 11.09 2.05
N ASP A 142 9.14 11.94 2.23
CA ASP A 142 9.23 13.24 1.56
C ASP A 142 9.63 13.03 0.10
N LEU A 143 8.83 13.57 -0.82
CA LEU A 143 9.02 13.46 -2.25
C LEU A 143 9.64 14.73 -2.87
N SER A 144 9.79 15.81 -2.09
CA SER A 144 10.19 17.13 -2.60
C SER A 144 11.57 17.15 -3.28
N GLU A 145 12.46 16.23 -2.90
CA GLU A 145 13.80 16.11 -3.47
C GLU A 145 13.99 14.86 -4.36
N LEU A 146 12.93 14.07 -4.56
CA LEU A 146 13.00 12.87 -5.39
C LEU A 146 12.67 13.18 -6.84
N ASP A 147 13.48 12.63 -7.76
CA ASP A 147 13.19 12.65 -9.20
C ASP A 147 12.56 11.30 -9.62
N ILE A 148 11.68 11.36 -10.61
CA ILE A 148 11.05 10.17 -11.23
C ILE A 148 12.10 9.15 -11.70
N GLN A 149 13.27 9.62 -12.17
CA GLN A 149 14.35 8.75 -12.62
C GLN A 149 14.99 7.92 -11.48
N GLN A 150 14.93 8.41 -10.24
CA GLN A 150 15.48 7.69 -9.07
C GLN A 150 14.58 6.57 -8.58
N THR A 151 13.31 6.53 -9.00
CA THR A 151 12.36 5.50 -8.58
C THR A 151 12.58 4.14 -9.27
N ASP A 152 13.37 4.09 -10.32
CA ASP A 152 13.70 2.83 -11.02
C ASP A 152 14.72 1.98 -10.22
N GLU A 153 15.37 2.53 -9.18
CA GLU A 153 16.33 1.86 -8.30
C GLU A 153 15.70 1.32 -7.00
N ILE A 154 14.43 1.66 -6.71
CA ILE A 154 13.67 1.20 -5.55
C ILE A 154 13.01 -0.13 -5.87
#